data_3daa8fe4b7e164ba657198875ad4a149
#
_entry.id   3daa8fe4b7e164ba657198875ad4a149
#
_cell.length_a   1.000
_cell.length_b   1.000
_cell.length_c   1.000
_cell.angle_alpha   90.00
_cell.angle_beta   90.00
_cell.angle_gamma   90.00
#
_symmetry.space_group_name_H-M   'P 1'
#
loop_
_entity.id
_entity.type
_entity.pdbx_description
1 polymer ?
#
loop_
_entity_poly.entity_id
_entity_poly.type
_entity_poly.pdbx_seq_one_letter_code
_entity_poly.pdbx_strand_id
1 'polypeptide(L)'
;PLGKTPVHKGWQESATRDPRIIEQWWATNPGYNIGIYTGKFGDDGALLVVDVDVKEGKNGYEQLLRLELEGWEMPETRSYATPSGGRHYCYRVRASVRQGANVLAPGLDVRSRGGYIVGAGSALPHGLYDVAGSAPIADAPQWIIDICGTDTRRELGVGHPALAPLDVNQDHAQRRAEWYLEHEAPIAVQGQGGDQTTFCVAAKLKDIGVSEPIAAMLLWDSWNP
;
A
#
# COMPACT_ATOMS: atom_id res chain seq x y z
N PRO A 1 7.44 19.81 18.81
CA PRO A 1 7.38 20.30 17.43
C PRO A 1 6.27 19.57 16.67
N LEU A 2 5.44 20.34 15.99
CA LEU A 2 4.38 19.79 15.14
C LEU A 2 5.03 19.18 13.88
N GLY A 3 5.24 17.87 13.90
CA GLY A 3 5.90 17.15 12.81
C GLY A 3 5.40 15.71 12.66
N LYS A 4 5.87 15.05 11.60
CA LYS A 4 5.57 13.63 11.33
C LYS A 4 6.71 12.70 11.74
N THR A 5 7.91 13.22 11.98
CA THR A 5 9.10 12.43 12.26
C THR A 5 9.14 11.97 13.73
N PRO A 6 9.50 10.72 14.01
CA PRO A 6 9.70 10.25 15.38
C PRO A 6 10.74 11.09 16.12
N VAL A 7 10.48 11.38 17.39
CA VAL A 7 11.30 12.30 18.20
C VAL A 7 12.58 11.66 18.75
N HIS A 8 12.70 10.33 18.72
CA HIS A 8 13.89 9.63 19.21
C HIS A 8 14.18 8.36 18.37
N LYS A 9 15.43 7.89 18.45
CA LYS A 9 15.83 6.59 17.89
C LYS A 9 15.25 5.46 18.76
N GLY A 10 15.00 4.29 18.17
CA GLY A 10 14.41 3.16 18.91
C GLY A 10 12.94 3.34 19.26
N TRP A 11 12.22 4.15 18.51
CA TRP A 11 10.78 4.41 18.70
C TRP A 11 9.93 3.14 18.53
N GLN A 12 10.37 2.16 17.73
CA GLN A 12 9.68 0.88 17.56
C GLN A 12 9.67 0.07 18.85
N GLU A 13 10.79 0.01 19.53
CA GLU A 13 10.98 -0.73 20.77
C GLU A 13 10.28 -0.06 21.95
N SER A 14 10.17 1.27 21.92
CA SER A 14 9.50 2.03 22.95
C SER A 14 7.98 2.16 22.76
N ALA A 15 7.47 1.79 21.59
CA ALA A 15 6.03 1.83 21.33
C ALA A 15 5.24 1.00 22.35
N THR A 16 4.23 1.60 22.99
CA THR A 16 3.48 0.98 24.07
C THR A 16 1.99 1.24 23.95
N ARG A 17 1.19 0.41 24.66
CA ARG A 17 -0.25 0.60 24.88
C ARG A 17 -0.56 0.81 26.37
N ASP A 18 0.45 0.91 27.22
CA ASP A 18 0.23 1.20 28.65
C ASP A 18 -0.22 2.66 28.80
N PRO A 19 -1.47 2.90 29.28
CA PRO A 19 -2.02 4.26 29.40
C PRO A 19 -1.17 5.15 30.30
N ARG A 20 -0.58 4.60 31.37
CA ARG A 20 0.24 5.37 32.33
C ARG A 20 1.50 5.93 31.67
N ILE A 21 2.15 5.13 30.81
CA ILE A 21 3.34 5.57 30.05
C ILE A 21 2.94 6.60 29.02
N ILE A 22 1.82 6.38 28.31
CA ILE A 22 1.28 7.32 27.32
C ILE A 22 0.94 8.66 28.00
N GLU A 23 0.21 8.65 29.09
CA GLU A 23 -0.13 9.85 29.85
C GLU A 23 1.12 10.62 30.31
N GLN A 24 2.15 9.92 30.79
CA GLN A 24 3.42 10.53 31.21
C GLN A 24 4.13 11.21 30.02
N TRP A 25 4.14 10.59 28.83
CA TRP A 25 4.76 11.20 27.65
C TRP A 25 4.11 12.52 27.27
N TRP A 26 2.77 12.57 27.24
CA TRP A 26 2.06 13.79 26.86
C TRP A 26 1.97 14.80 28.00
N ALA A 27 1.99 14.38 29.26
CA ALA A 27 2.15 15.31 30.38
C ALA A 27 3.48 16.09 30.30
N THR A 28 4.55 15.42 29.84
CA THR A 28 5.86 16.05 29.68
C THR A 28 5.99 16.85 28.38
N ASN A 29 5.32 16.40 27.32
CA ASN A 29 5.43 16.97 25.97
C ASN A 29 4.04 17.13 25.32
N PRO A 30 3.18 18.05 25.82
CA PRO A 30 1.78 18.16 25.38
C PRO A 30 1.61 18.57 23.90
N GLY A 31 2.66 19.14 23.28
CA GLY A 31 2.64 19.53 21.88
C GLY A 31 3.15 18.43 20.90
N TYR A 32 3.37 17.21 21.37
CA TYR A 32 3.81 16.12 20.47
C TYR A 32 2.62 15.51 19.72
N ASN A 33 2.85 15.18 18.45
CA ASN A 33 1.93 14.41 17.65
C ASN A 33 2.00 12.92 18.02
N ILE A 34 0.93 12.21 17.70
CA ILE A 34 0.78 10.79 18.01
C ILE A 34 1.32 9.95 16.84
N GLY A 35 2.31 9.10 17.09
CA GLY A 35 2.75 8.06 16.17
C GLY A 35 2.12 6.73 16.53
N ILE A 36 1.46 6.06 15.59
CA ILE A 36 0.93 4.72 15.76
C ILE A 36 1.87 3.73 15.08
N TYR A 37 2.55 2.90 15.87
CA TYR A 37 3.42 1.84 15.36
C TYR A 37 2.57 0.76 14.68
N THR A 38 2.87 0.45 13.43
CA THR A 38 2.13 -0.54 12.63
C THR A 38 2.72 -1.96 12.71
N GLY A 39 3.88 -2.12 13.33
CA GLY A 39 4.61 -3.40 13.35
C GLY A 39 4.02 -4.48 14.24
N LYS A 40 3.11 -4.14 15.17
CA LYS A 40 2.49 -5.09 16.09
C LYS A 40 1.02 -4.77 16.30
N PHE A 41 0.16 -5.79 16.19
CA PHE A 41 -1.26 -5.72 16.48
C PHE A 41 -1.75 -7.06 17.05
N GLY A 42 -2.21 -7.05 18.31
CA GLY A 42 -2.50 -8.30 19.03
C GLY A 42 -1.21 -9.08 19.33
N ASP A 43 -1.31 -10.39 19.38
CA ASP A 43 -0.21 -11.27 19.77
C ASP A 43 0.64 -11.69 18.57
N ASP A 44 0.04 -11.90 17.40
CA ASP A 44 0.66 -12.47 16.21
C ASP A 44 0.55 -11.60 14.95
N GLY A 45 -0.14 -10.46 15.03
CA GLY A 45 -0.45 -9.60 13.90
C GLY A 45 0.36 -8.30 13.84
N ALA A 46 0.13 -7.59 12.74
CA ALA A 46 0.53 -6.22 12.51
C ALA A 46 -0.65 -5.40 11.98
N LEU A 47 -0.57 -4.08 12.03
CA LEU A 47 -1.42 -3.24 11.22
C LEU A 47 -0.87 -3.20 9.80
N LEU A 48 -1.77 -3.34 8.83
CA LEU A 48 -1.59 -2.92 7.45
C LEU A 48 -2.42 -1.66 7.27
N VAL A 49 -1.81 -0.58 6.86
CA VAL A 49 -2.51 0.67 6.60
C VAL A 49 -2.40 1.00 5.13
N VAL A 50 -3.55 1.14 4.47
CA VAL A 50 -3.64 1.74 3.14
C VAL A 50 -3.74 3.24 3.36
N ASP A 51 -2.71 3.95 2.94
CA ASP A 51 -2.60 5.41 3.05
C ASP A 51 -2.95 6.02 1.69
N VAL A 52 -4.14 6.61 1.63
CA VAL A 52 -4.67 7.29 0.44
C VAL A 52 -4.15 8.72 0.42
N ASP A 53 -3.19 8.98 -0.44
CA ASP A 53 -2.61 10.32 -0.62
C ASP A 53 -3.43 11.16 -1.59
N VAL A 54 -3.68 12.42 -1.20
CA VAL A 54 -4.22 13.47 -2.08
C VAL A 54 -3.22 14.62 -2.08
N LYS A 55 -2.58 14.81 -3.21
CA LYS A 55 -1.57 15.86 -3.44
C LYS A 55 -1.72 16.39 -4.86
N GLU A 56 -1.14 17.54 -5.14
CA GLU A 56 -1.09 18.10 -6.50
C GLU A 56 -0.59 17.03 -7.51
N GLY A 57 -1.41 16.72 -8.51
CA GLY A 57 -1.13 15.70 -9.53
C GLY A 57 -1.31 14.23 -9.08
N LYS A 58 -1.81 13.99 -7.83
CA LYS A 58 -2.11 12.63 -7.33
C LYS A 58 -3.43 12.63 -6.56
N ASN A 59 -4.33 11.74 -6.94
CA ASN A 59 -5.59 11.50 -6.24
C ASN A 59 -5.76 10.00 -5.99
N GLY A 60 -5.33 9.54 -4.81
CA GLY A 60 -5.44 8.14 -4.43
C GLY A 60 -6.89 7.63 -4.36
N TYR A 61 -7.88 8.51 -4.15
CA TYR A 61 -9.30 8.11 -4.17
C TYR A 61 -9.77 7.69 -5.56
N GLU A 62 -9.28 8.32 -6.62
CA GLU A 62 -9.59 7.89 -7.98
C GLU A 62 -9.06 6.48 -8.24
N GLN A 63 -7.85 6.19 -7.77
CA GLN A 63 -7.28 4.85 -7.89
C GLN A 63 -8.01 3.83 -7.03
N LEU A 64 -8.44 4.22 -5.82
CA LEU A 64 -9.24 3.35 -4.95
C LEU A 64 -10.58 3.02 -5.59
N LEU A 65 -11.28 4.04 -6.13
CA LEU A 65 -12.55 3.84 -6.84
C LEU A 65 -12.39 2.92 -8.06
N ARG A 66 -11.29 3.04 -8.81
CA ARG A 66 -11.01 2.15 -9.95
C ARG A 66 -10.85 0.70 -9.47
N LEU A 67 -10.06 0.49 -8.41
CA LEU A 67 -9.90 -0.85 -7.82
C LEU A 67 -11.24 -1.43 -7.37
N GLU A 68 -12.09 -0.63 -6.73
CA GLU A 68 -13.44 -1.06 -6.31
C GLU A 68 -14.34 -1.42 -7.51
N LEU A 69 -14.31 -0.63 -8.58
CA LEU A 69 -15.04 -0.92 -9.83
C LEU A 69 -14.55 -2.21 -10.52
N GLU A 70 -13.29 -2.56 -10.35
CA GLU A 70 -12.69 -3.83 -10.81
C GLU A 70 -13.02 -5.03 -9.88
N GLY A 71 -13.78 -4.80 -8.80
CA GLY A 71 -14.16 -5.83 -7.83
C GLY A 71 -13.14 -6.06 -6.70
N TRP A 72 -12.17 -5.15 -6.53
CA TRP A 72 -11.21 -5.17 -5.41
C TRP A 72 -11.82 -4.49 -4.18
N GLU A 73 -12.69 -5.19 -3.49
CA GLU A 73 -13.42 -4.63 -2.34
C GLU A 73 -12.49 -4.33 -1.16
N MET A 74 -12.74 -3.16 -0.55
CA MET A 74 -12.15 -2.75 0.71
C MET A 74 -13.21 -2.87 1.83
N PRO A 75 -13.12 -3.86 2.73
CA PRO A 75 -14.07 -3.97 3.84
C PRO A 75 -14.06 -2.72 4.71
N GLU A 76 -15.21 -2.37 5.26
CA GLU A 76 -15.31 -1.27 6.23
C GLU A 76 -14.37 -1.54 7.41
N THR A 77 -13.58 -0.53 7.78
CA THR A 77 -12.59 -0.63 8.85
C THR A 77 -12.35 0.72 9.52
N ARG A 78 -11.62 0.69 10.62
CA ARG A 78 -11.13 1.91 11.27
C ARG A 78 -10.34 2.77 10.30
N SER A 79 -10.69 4.05 10.21
CA SER A 79 -9.99 4.98 9.33
C SER A 79 -9.79 6.37 9.94
N TYR A 80 -8.76 7.06 9.47
CA TYR A 80 -8.38 8.39 9.91
C TYR A 80 -8.23 9.32 8.71
N ALA A 81 -8.82 10.51 8.79
CA ALA A 81 -8.61 11.58 7.82
C ALA A 81 -7.23 12.21 8.02
N THR A 82 -6.57 12.56 6.93
CA THR A 82 -5.28 13.28 6.95
C THR A 82 -5.47 14.75 6.63
N PRO A 83 -4.57 15.65 7.09
CA PRO A 83 -4.67 17.09 6.82
C PRO A 83 -4.66 17.48 5.35
N SER A 84 -4.13 16.62 4.47
CA SER A 84 -4.10 16.83 3.02
C SER A 84 -5.38 16.37 2.29
N GLY A 85 -6.41 15.95 3.02
CA GLY A 85 -7.65 15.41 2.44
C GLY A 85 -7.59 13.92 2.08
N GLY A 86 -6.49 13.25 2.38
CA GLY A 86 -6.34 11.80 2.23
C GLY A 86 -6.93 11.01 3.40
N ARG A 87 -6.64 9.70 3.45
CA ARG A 87 -7.16 8.81 4.50
C ARG A 87 -6.28 7.60 4.74
N HIS A 88 -6.12 7.23 6.01
CA HIS A 88 -5.54 5.96 6.43
C HIS A 88 -6.64 4.94 6.70
N TYR A 89 -6.67 3.82 5.99
CA TYR A 89 -7.52 2.66 6.28
C TYR A 89 -6.70 1.60 7.00
N CYS A 90 -7.12 1.21 8.21
CA CYS A 90 -6.36 0.31 9.08
C CYS A 90 -6.92 -1.10 9.04
N TYR A 91 -6.10 -2.07 8.69
CA TYR A 91 -6.44 -3.49 8.65
C TYR A 91 -5.51 -4.30 9.55
N ARG A 92 -5.97 -5.46 10.01
CA ARG A 92 -5.13 -6.45 10.67
C ARG A 92 -4.52 -7.38 9.62
N VAL A 93 -3.22 -7.68 9.74
CA VAL A 93 -2.52 -8.64 8.90
C VAL A 93 -1.61 -9.52 9.75
N ARG A 94 -1.60 -10.84 9.45
CA ARG A 94 -0.65 -11.79 10.06
C ARG A 94 0.55 -12.05 9.16
N ALA A 95 0.32 -12.09 7.86
CA ALA A 95 1.37 -12.27 6.87
C ALA A 95 2.42 -11.16 6.92
N SER A 96 3.65 -11.46 6.52
CA SER A 96 4.65 -10.45 6.23
C SER A 96 4.31 -9.79 4.89
N VAL A 97 4.21 -8.47 4.89
CA VAL A 97 3.83 -7.69 3.71
C VAL A 97 4.83 -6.57 3.45
N ARG A 98 5.10 -6.31 2.18
CA ARG A 98 5.92 -5.19 1.74
C ARG A 98 5.19 -3.88 2.01
N GLN A 99 5.92 -2.89 2.54
CA GLN A 99 5.43 -1.53 2.68
C GLN A 99 6.19 -0.58 1.74
N GLY A 100 5.59 0.54 1.40
CA GLY A 100 6.20 1.55 0.54
C GLY A 100 5.19 2.50 -0.07
N ALA A 101 5.69 3.44 -0.84
CA ALA A 101 4.87 4.36 -1.61
C ALA A 101 4.36 3.70 -2.90
N ASN A 102 3.11 4.02 -3.27
CA ASN A 102 2.45 3.55 -4.50
C ASN A 102 2.46 2.02 -4.66
N VAL A 103 2.38 1.27 -3.56
CA VAL A 103 2.46 -0.21 -3.60
C VAL A 103 1.24 -0.82 -4.26
N LEU A 104 0.04 -0.27 -4.01
CA LEU A 104 -1.20 -0.77 -4.60
C LEU A 104 -1.51 -0.07 -5.93
N ALA A 105 -1.35 1.26 -5.96
CA ALA A 105 -1.53 2.10 -7.15
C ALA A 105 -0.92 3.49 -6.88
N PRO A 106 -0.79 4.37 -7.88
CA PRO A 106 -0.34 5.74 -7.65
C PRO A 106 -1.19 6.47 -6.62
N GLY A 107 -0.57 6.94 -5.52
CA GLY A 107 -1.26 7.58 -4.40
C GLY A 107 -1.90 6.61 -3.40
N LEU A 108 -1.66 5.30 -3.53
CA LEU A 108 -2.05 4.28 -2.55
C LEU A 108 -0.79 3.64 -1.94
N ASP A 109 -0.35 4.21 -0.82
CA ASP A 109 0.80 3.74 -0.07
C ASP A 109 0.39 2.62 0.90
N VAL A 110 1.34 1.74 1.23
CA VAL A 110 1.15 0.73 2.27
C VAL A 110 2.13 0.95 3.39
N ARG A 111 1.62 0.94 4.63
CA ARG A 111 2.43 0.92 5.86
C ARG A 111 2.12 -0.35 6.64
N SER A 112 3.14 -1.03 7.15
CA SER A 112 2.98 -2.23 7.95
C SER A 112 4.20 -2.43 8.87
N ARG A 113 4.68 -3.66 9.07
CA ARG A 113 5.79 -3.99 9.97
C ARG A 113 6.99 -3.07 9.73
N GLY A 114 7.51 -2.50 10.81
CA GLY A 114 8.62 -1.53 10.77
C GLY A 114 8.23 -0.09 10.45
N GLY A 115 6.96 0.16 10.13
CA GLY A 115 6.41 1.48 9.83
C GLY A 115 5.61 2.12 10.96
N TYR A 116 5.11 3.30 10.70
CA TYR A 116 4.16 4.01 11.56
C TYR A 116 3.26 4.92 10.71
N ILE A 117 2.15 5.33 11.30
CA ILE A 117 1.29 6.41 10.78
C ILE A 117 1.14 7.49 11.85
N VAL A 118 0.74 8.69 11.43
CA VAL A 118 0.33 9.75 12.35
C VAL A 118 -1.13 9.51 12.72
N GLY A 119 -1.42 9.49 14.03
CA GLY A 119 -2.72 9.18 14.59
C GLY A 119 -3.63 10.41 14.72
N ALA A 120 -4.94 10.15 14.85
CA ALA A 120 -5.94 11.18 15.14
C ALA A 120 -5.62 11.94 16.44
N GLY A 121 -5.95 13.23 16.46
CA GLY A 121 -5.55 14.17 17.52
C GLY A 121 -4.22 14.87 17.25
N SER A 122 -3.50 14.47 16.21
CA SER A 122 -2.27 15.14 15.77
C SER A 122 -2.56 16.34 14.88
N ALA A 123 -1.72 17.38 14.99
CA ALA A 123 -1.85 18.62 14.25
C ALA A 123 -0.62 18.89 13.37
N LEU A 124 -0.88 19.41 12.18
CA LEU A 124 0.12 20.01 11.31
C LEU A 124 -0.28 21.46 10.99
N PRO A 125 0.61 22.30 10.46
CA PRO A 125 0.27 23.69 10.14
C PRO A 125 -0.92 23.88 9.20
N HIS A 126 -1.24 22.85 8.40
CA HIS A 126 -2.29 22.88 7.39
C HIS A 126 -3.52 22.01 7.73
N GLY A 127 -3.63 21.48 8.96
CA GLY A 127 -4.81 20.73 9.39
C GLY A 127 -4.56 19.66 10.44
N LEU A 128 -5.60 18.90 10.75
CA LEU A 128 -5.60 17.89 11.79
C LEU A 128 -5.73 16.48 11.19
N TYR A 129 -5.17 15.49 11.90
CA TYR A 129 -5.54 14.10 11.74
C TYR A 129 -6.77 13.83 12.62
N ASP A 130 -7.82 13.26 12.06
CA ASP A 130 -9.06 13.02 12.78
C ASP A 130 -9.62 11.62 12.50
N VAL A 131 -10.52 11.16 13.37
CA VAL A 131 -11.24 9.89 13.17
C VAL A 131 -12.25 10.09 12.04
N ALA A 132 -12.15 9.28 10.99
CA ALA A 132 -13.05 9.33 9.83
C ALA A 132 -14.02 8.15 9.79
N GLY A 133 -13.63 7.00 10.31
CA GLY A 133 -14.46 5.81 10.48
C GLY A 133 -14.13 5.11 11.78
N SER A 134 -15.17 4.76 12.56
CA SER A 134 -15.05 4.16 13.89
C SER A 134 -15.33 2.66 13.91
N ALA A 135 -15.50 2.02 12.77
CA ALA A 135 -15.65 0.57 12.67
C ALA A 135 -14.49 -0.17 13.36
N PRO A 136 -14.70 -1.40 13.84
CA PRO A 136 -13.61 -2.26 14.30
C PRO A 136 -12.57 -2.45 13.19
N ILE A 137 -11.30 -2.66 13.59
CA ILE A 137 -10.23 -2.96 12.63
C ILE A 137 -10.52 -4.34 12.01
N ALA A 138 -10.82 -4.36 10.71
CA ALA A 138 -11.08 -5.55 9.92
C ALA A 138 -9.78 -6.29 9.55
N ASP A 139 -9.90 -7.54 9.13
CA ASP A 139 -8.78 -8.26 8.51
C ASP A 139 -8.50 -7.67 7.12
N ALA A 140 -7.22 -7.62 6.76
CA ALA A 140 -6.80 -7.14 5.45
C ALA A 140 -7.38 -8.05 4.35
N PRO A 141 -7.94 -7.47 3.27
CA PRO A 141 -8.40 -8.24 2.13
C PRO A 141 -7.26 -9.07 1.53
N GLN A 142 -7.56 -10.29 1.10
CA GLN A 142 -6.55 -11.20 0.57
C GLN A 142 -5.79 -10.59 -0.62
N TRP A 143 -6.48 -9.88 -1.50
CA TRP A 143 -5.86 -9.23 -2.65
C TRP A 143 -4.76 -8.21 -2.27
N ILE A 144 -4.92 -7.46 -1.17
CA ILE A 144 -3.87 -6.55 -0.68
C ILE A 144 -2.67 -7.37 -0.19
N ILE A 145 -2.92 -8.48 0.52
CA ILE A 145 -1.86 -9.36 1.00
C ILE A 145 -1.09 -9.96 -0.17
N ASP A 146 -1.79 -10.37 -1.22
CA ASP A 146 -1.19 -10.97 -2.43
C ASP A 146 -0.30 -9.97 -3.18
N ILE A 147 -0.78 -8.72 -3.35
CA ILE A 147 0.02 -7.64 -3.99
C ILE A 147 1.24 -7.27 -3.13
N CYS A 148 1.05 -7.22 -1.80
CA CYS A 148 2.09 -6.78 -0.86
C CYS A 148 2.96 -7.93 -0.34
N GLY A 149 2.68 -9.19 -0.70
CA GLY A 149 3.41 -10.36 -0.21
C GLY A 149 4.92 -10.18 -0.37
N THR A 150 5.65 -10.42 0.73
CA THR A 150 7.11 -10.51 0.68
C THR A 150 7.48 -11.92 0.26
N ASP A 151 8.37 -12.04 -0.71
CA ASP A 151 8.93 -13.34 -1.09
C ASP A 151 9.70 -13.89 0.12
N THR A 152 9.10 -14.84 0.81
CA THR A 152 9.68 -15.52 2.01
C THR A 152 11.03 -16.18 1.72
N ARG A 153 11.42 -16.33 0.46
CA ARG A 153 12.73 -16.85 0.01
C ARG A 153 13.90 -15.97 0.41
N ARG A 154 13.70 -14.65 0.57
CA ARG A 154 14.77 -13.72 0.97
C ARG A 154 15.16 -13.86 2.44
N GLU A 155 14.23 -14.32 3.27
CA GLU A 155 14.46 -14.55 4.71
C GLU A 155 15.16 -15.90 4.99
N LEU A 156 15.06 -16.88 4.08
CA LEU A 156 15.61 -18.23 4.26
C LEU A 156 16.97 -18.47 3.62
N GLY A 157 17.57 -17.48 2.94
CA GLY A 157 18.93 -17.58 2.36
C GLY A 157 19.07 -18.66 1.28
N VAL A 158 17.98 -19.14 0.69
CA VAL A 158 18.00 -20.21 -0.30
C VAL A 158 18.05 -19.60 -1.71
N GLY A 159 19.10 -19.88 -2.45
CA GLY A 159 19.32 -19.43 -3.82
C GLY A 159 18.17 -19.81 -4.75
N HIS A 160 17.91 -18.97 -5.75
CA HIS A 160 16.81 -19.06 -6.69
C HIS A 160 16.70 -20.41 -7.42
N PRO A 161 15.64 -21.19 -7.19
CA PRO A 161 15.06 -22.02 -8.24
C PRO A 161 14.02 -21.21 -9.00
N ALA A 162 13.87 -21.48 -10.30
CA ALA A 162 12.87 -20.85 -11.15
C ALA A 162 11.48 -20.86 -10.51
N LEU A 163 10.82 -19.69 -10.48
CA LEU A 163 9.52 -19.47 -9.88
C LEU A 163 8.48 -20.42 -10.46
N ALA A 164 7.90 -21.27 -9.60
CA ALA A 164 6.55 -21.75 -9.87
C ALA A 164 5.59 -20.56 -9.77
N PRO A 165 4.59 -20.40 -10.63
CA PRO A 165 3.65 -19.30 -10.58
C PRO A 165 2.94 -19.31 -9.23
N LEU A 166 2.94 -18.17 -8.54
CA LEU A 166 1.96 -17.91 -7.49
C LEU A 166 0.57 -18.14 -8.13
N ASP A 167 -0.32 -18.79 -7.40
CA ASP A 167 -1.72 -18.93 -7.80
C ASP A 167 -2.42 -17.56 -7.65
N VAL A 168 -1.94 -16.59 -8.43
CA VAL A 168 -2.59 -15.30 -8.61
C VAL A 168 -3.85 -15.62 -9.39
N ASN A 169 -5.00 -15.16 -8.91
CA ASN A 169 -6.22 -15.25 -9.69
C ASN A 169 -5.97 -14.61 -11.05
N GLN A 170 -5.68 -15.44 -12.06
CA GLN A 170 -5.24 -14.99 -13.39
C GLN A 170 -6.28 -14.10 -14.05
N ASP A 171 -7.58 -14.30 -13.74
CA ASP A 171 -8.67 -13.48 -14.25
C ASP A 171 -8.59 -12.04 -13.73
N HIS A 172 -8.16 -11.86 -12.47
CA HIS A 172 -7.93 -10.53 -11.90
C HIS A 172 -6.67 -9.87 -12.46
N ALA A 173 -5.59 -10.62 -12.58
CA ALA A 173 -4.35 -10.12 -13.15
C ALA A 173 -4.57 -9.70 -14.62
N GLN A 174 -5.30 -10.51 -15.38
CA GLN A 174 -5.62 -10.22 -16.78
C GLN A 174 -6.45 -8.93 -16.92
N ARG A 175 -7.54 -8.76 -16.16
CA ARG A 175 -8.36 -7.53 -16.20
C ARG A 175 -7.55 -6.27 -15.87
N ARG A 176 -6.65 -6.34 -14.90
CA ARG A 176 -5.74 -5.22 -14.58
C ARG A 176 -4.79 -4.93 -15.72
N ALA A 177 -4.27 -5.97 -16.36
CA ALA A 177 -3.38 -5.83 -17.50
C ALA A 177 -4.10 -5.20 -18.70
N GLU A 178 -5.30 -5.67 -19.03
CA GLU A 178 -6.16 -5.11 -20.08
C GLU A 178 -6.43 -3.62 -19.83
N TRP A 179 -6.85 -3.29 -18.60
CA TRP A 179 -7.09 -1.90 -18.22
C TRP A 179 -5.83 -1.02 -18.36
N TYR A 180 -4.66 -1.50 -17.86
CA TYR A 180 -3.38 -0.79 -17.98
C TYR A 180 -3.02 -0.54 -19.45
N LEU A 181 -3.17 -1.56 -20.30
CA LEU A 181 -2.85 -1.46 -21.74
C LEU A 181 -3.75 -0.45 -22.46
N GLU A 182 -5.02 -0.39 -22.07
CA GLU A 182 -6.01 0.51 -22.70
C GLU A 182 -5.86 1.98 -22.25
N HIS A 183 -5.45 2.22 -20.97
CA HIS A 183 -5.55 3.56 -20.39
C HIS A 183 -4.22 4.21 -20.02
N GLU A 184 -3.17 3.42 -19.73
CA GLU A 184 -1.92 3.94 -19.19
C GLU A 184 -0.68 3.54 -19.96
N ALA A 185 -0.71 2.45 -20.73
CA ALA A 185 0.48 1.95 -21.41
C ALA A 185 0.91 2.92 -22.55
N PRO A 186 2.19 3.33 -22.58
CA PRO A 186 2.69 4.14 -23.66
C PRO A 186 2.71 3.33 -24.96
N ILE A 187 2.38 3.95 -26.08
CA ILE A 187 2.43 3.34 -27.42
C ILE A 187 3.88 3.20 -27.87
N ALA A 188 4.27 2.03 -28.37
CA ALA A 188 5.57 1.81 -28.98
C ALA A 188 5.59 2.34 -30.41
N VAL A 189 6.54 3.24 -30.72
CA VAL A 189 6.70 3.82 -32.06
C VAL A 189 8.02 3.36 -32.64
N GLN A 190 7.98 2.77 -33.84
CA GLN A 190 9.17 2.31 -34.54
C GLN A 190 10.14 3.47 -34.80
N GLY A 191 11.39 3.30 -34.43
CA GLY A 191 12.44 4.33 -34.59
C GLY A 191 12.49 5.39 -33.49
N GLN A 192 11.57 5.34 -32.48
CA GLN A 192 11.54 6.25 -31.34
C GLN A 192 11.67 5.51 -29.99
N GLY A 193 12.48 4.48 -29.92
CA GLY A 193 12.68 3.69 -28.71
C GLY A 193 11.57 2.67 -28.45
N GLY A 194 10.84 2.23 -29.48
CA GLY A 194 9.75 1.28 -29.38
C GLY A 194 10.11 -0.01 -28.66
N ASP A 195 11.32 -0.53 -28.87
CA ASP A 195 11.82 -1.74 -28.18
C ASP A 195 11.89 -1.53 -26.65
N GLN A 196 12.41 -0.38 -26.21
CA GLN A 196 12.46 -0.03 -24.80
C GLN A 196 11.07 0.14 -24.21
N THR A 197 10.15 0.76 -24.96
CA THR A 197 8.75 0.93 -24.54
C THR A 197 8.07 -0.43 -24.40
N THR A 198 8.22 -1.33 -25.38
CA THR A 198 7.70 -2.70 -25.32
C THR A 198 8.24 -3.47 -24.13
N PHE A 199 9.53 -3.36 -23.85
CA PHE A 199 10.14 -3.99 -22.68
C PHE A 199 9.55 -3.48 -21.38
N CYS A 200 9.38 -2.15 -21.23
CA CYS A 200 8.79 -1.55 -20.03
C CYS A 200 7.33 -1.99 -19.82
N VAL A 201 6.54 -2.04 -20.89
CA VAL A 201 5.15 -2.50 -20.83
C VAL A 201 5.07 -3.98 -20.46
N ALA A 202 5.89 -4.83 -21.07
CA ALA A 202 5.98 -6.26 -20.74
C ALA A 202 6.40 -6.49 -19.28
N ALA A 203 7.40 -5.74 -18.79
CA ALA A 203 7.82 -5.77 -17.40
C ALA A 203 6.68 -5.38 -16.45
N LYS A 204 5.88 -4.38 -16.82
CA LYS A 204 4.71 -3.96 -16.04
C LYS A 204 3.62 -5.03 -15.99
N LEU A 205 3.35 -5.73 -17.09
CA LEU A 205 2.42 -6.86 -17.12
C LEU A 205 2.88 -7.99 -16.18
N LYS A 206 4.18 -8.28 -16.17
CA LYS A 206 4.78 -9.23 -15.22
C LYS A 206 4.58 -8.79 -13.76
N ASP A 207 4.78 -7.50 -13.46
CA ASP A 207 4.58 -6.93 -12.12
C ASP A 207 3.10 -6.97 -11.68
N ILE A 208 2.17 -6.88 -12.63
CA ILE A 208 0.72 -7.08 -12.41
C ILE A 208 0.42 -8.53 -12.04
N GLY A 209 1.29 -9.48 -12.39
CA GLY A 209 1.15 -10.90 -12.06
C GLY A 209 0.52 -11.72 -13.19
N VAL A 210 0.46 -11.18 -14.40
CA VAL A 210 -0.03 -11.91 -15.58
C VAL A 210 0.98 -12.98 -15.98
N SER A 211 0.49 -14.17 -16.30
CA SER A 211 1.34 -15.24 -16.84
C SER A 211 1.92 -14.87 -18.20
N GLU A 212 3.09 -15.41 -18.55
CA GLU A 212 3.76 -15.12 -19.81
C GLU A 212 2.88 -15.36 -21.05
N PRO A 213 2.11 -16.46 -21.17
CA PRO A 213 1.21 -16.67 -22.30
C PRO A 213 0.11 -15.61 -22.42
N ILE A 214 -0.49 -15.20 -21.28
CA ILE A 214 -1.53 -14.16 -21.25
C ILE A 214 -0.90 -12.80 -21.58
N ALA A 215 0.26 -12.48 -21.03
CA ALA A 215 0.96 -11.24 -21.34
C ALA A 215 1.31 -11.12 -22.84
N ALA A 216 1.80 -12.20 -23.44
CA ALA A 216 2.09 -12.25 -24.88
C ALA A 216 0.83 -12.02 -25.73
N MET A 217 -0.28 -12.68 -25.37
CA MET A 217 -1.59 -12.50 -26.03
C MET A 217 -2.06 -11.05 -25.93
N LEU A 218 -2.04 -10.45 -24.73
CA LEU A 218 -2.48 -9.07 -24.51
C LEU A 218 -1.62 -8.05 -25.26
N LEU A 219 -0.32 -8.25 -25.30
CA LEU A 219 0.60 -7.38 -26.05
C LEU A 219 0.36 -7.47 -27.54
N TRP A 220 -0.02 -8.64 -28.06
CA TRP A 220 -0.27 -8.86 -29.47
C TRP A 220 -1.66 -8.38 -29.91
N ASP A 221 -2.70 -8.72 -29.14
CA ASP A 221 -4.10 -8.52 -29.52
C ASP A 221 -4.68 -7.18 -29.07
N SER A 222 -4.18 -6.61 -27.97
CA SER A 222 -4.82 -5.47 -27.30
C SER A 222 -3.92 -4.24 -27.18
N TRP A 223 -2.61 -4.39 -27.36
CA TRP A 223 -1.68 -3.28 -27.20
C TRP A 223 -0.90 -3.01 -28.48
N ASN A 224 -0.92 -1.75 -28.92
CA ASN A 224 -0.14 -1.25 -30.03
C ASN A 224 -0.36 -2.06 -31.36
N PRO A 225 -1.63 -2.20 -31.81
CA PRO A 225 -1.98 -2.93 -33.01
C PRO A 225 -1.43 -2.29 -34.30
#